data_34bff33e456802e36be4cdae38d54f02
#
_entry.id   34bff33e456802e36be4cdae38d54f02
#
_cell.length_a   1.000
_cell.length_b   1.000
_cell.length_c   1.000
_cell.angle_alpha   90.00
_cell.angle_beta   90.00
_cell.angle_gamma   90.00
#
_symmetry.space_group_name_H-M   'P 1'
#
loop_
_entity.id
_entity.type
_entity.pdbx_description
1 polymer ?
#
loop_
_entity_poly.entity_id
_entity_poly.type
_entity_poly.pdbx_seq_one_letter_code
_entity_poly.pdbx_strand_id
1 'polypeptide(L)'
;MINLIKVKNVLFDIDWQGADQIKNKNLDFKLITFFILPPSKEILYERLSNRDMKDKLIVEERMKQFERDVLHWINYNYVVINDDLDSCYNKIQNLINAEINNGSKDYDLEYIRNHVEHLTS
;
A
#
# COMPACT_ATOMS: atom_id res chain seq x y z
N MET A 1 5.66 -3.98 -5.26
CA MET A 1 4.80 -3.09 -4.48
C MET A 1 4.80 -3.56 -3.03
N ILE A 2 4.90 -2.62 -2.11
CA ILE A 2 5.04 -2.95 -0.68
C ILE A 2 3.69 -2.75 0.00
N ASN A 3 3.23 -3.78 0.70
CA ASN A 3 2.06 -3.71 1.56
C ASN A 3 2.54 -3.86 3.00
N LEU A 4 2.34 -2.83 3.82
CA LEU A 4 2.82 -2.83 5.19
C LEU A 4 1.69 -3.19 6.14
N ILE A 5 1.99 -4.10 7.07
CA ILE A 5 1.05 -4.53 8.10
C ILE A 5 1.75 -4.41 9.45
N LYS A 6 1.12 -3.71 10.38
CA LYS A 6 1.63 -3.59 11.73
C LYS A 6 0.83 -4.48 12.67
N VAL A 7 1.53 -5.37 13.36
CA VAL A 7 0.97 -6.29 14.35
C VAL A 7 1.85 -6.20 15.58
N LYS A 8 1.32 -5.76 16.72
CA LYS A 8 2.05 -5.64 18.00
C LYS A 8 3.42 -4.96 17.86
N ASN A 9 3.52 -3.82 17.23
CA ASN A 9 4.77 -3.10 17.00
C ASN A 9 5.73 -3.78 15.99
N VAL A 10 5.27 -4.77 15.23
CA VAL A 10 6.03 -5.41 14.16
C VAL A 10 5.45 -5.03 12.81
N LEU A 11 6.31 -4.64 11.88
CA LEU A 11 5.92 -4.35 10.49
C LEU A 11 6.23 -5.55 9.60
N PHE A 12 5.26 -5.94 8.78
CA PHE A 12 5.42 -7.00 7.80
C PHE A 12 5.22 -6.44 6.40
N ASP A 13 6.00 -6.96 5.46
CA ASP A 13 5.80 -6.74 4.03
C ASP A 13 5.15 -8.00 3.47
N ILE A 14 3.83 -7.95 3.26
CA ILE A 14 3.09 -9.09 2.73
C ILE A 14 2.05 -8.63 1.71
N ASP A 15 1.61 -9.55 0.86
CA ASP A 15 0.56 -9.28 -0.11
C ASP A 15 -0.84 -9.31 0.54
N TRP A 16 -1.88 -8.98 -0.25
CA TRP A 16 -3.25 -8.96 0.26
C TRP A 16 -3.74 -10.33 0.72
N GLN A 17 -3.25 -11.42 0.10
CA GLN A 17 -3.60 -12.78 0.49
C GLN A 17 -3.07 -13.10 1.89
N GLY A 18 -1.82 -12.75 2.16
CA GLY A 18 -1.22 -12.90 3.48
C GLY A 18 -1.94 -12.04 4.53
N ALA A 19 -2.34 -10.81 4.17
CA ALA A 19 -3.10 -9.94 5.04
C ALA A 19 -4.44 -10.56 5.43
N ASP A 20 -5.18 -11.13 4.47
CA ASP A 20 -6.45 -11.80 4.73
C ASP A 20 -6.27 -13.01 5.65
N GLN A 21 -5.21 -13.80 5.45
CA GLN A 21 -4.91 -14.94 6.32
C GLN A 21 -4.69 -14.51 7.76
N ILE A 22 -3.97 -13.43 7.98
CA ILE A 22 -3.74 -12.89 9.32
C ILE A 22 -5.04 -12.39 9.93
N LYS A 23 -5.87 -11.66 9.18
CA LYS A 23 -7.16 -11.16 9.66
C LYS A 23 -8.08 -12.29 10.11
N ASN A 24 -8.06 -13.41 9.40
CA ASN A 24 -8.94 -14.55 9.68
C ASN A 24 -8.50 -15.39 10.87
N LYS A 25 -7.33 -15.13 11.45
CA LYS A 25 -6.81 -15.92 12.58
C LYS A 25 -7.27 -15.46 13.96
N ASN A 26 -8.13 -14.47 14.06
CA ASN A 26 -8.65 -13.95 15.34
C ASN A 26 -7.55 -13.66 16.37
N LEU A 27 -6.55 -12.90 15.95
CA LEU A 27 -5.42 -12.59 16.81
C LEU A 27 -5.79 -11.55 17.87
N ASP A 28 -5.26 -11.69 19.10
CA ASP A 28 -5.55 -10.80 20.25
C ASP A 28 -4.80 -9.46 20.18
N PHE A 29 -4.54 -8.94 18.98
CA PHE A 29 -3.85 -7.68 18.80
C PHE A 29 -4.42 -6.92 17.60
N LYS A 30 -4.22 -5.61 17.64
CA LYS A 30 -4.73 -4.74 16.58
C LYS A 30 -3.87 -4.88 15.31
N LEU A 31 -4.54 -5.16 14.20
CA LEU A 31 -3.91 -5.23 12.88
C LEU A 31 -4.25 -3.96 12.10
N ILE A 32 -3.23 -3.25 11.64
CA ILE A 32 -3.38 -2.07 10.78
C ILE A 32 -2.71 -2.39 9.45
N THR A 33 -3.47 -2.30 8.36
CA THR A 33 -2.99 -2.63 7.03
C THR A 33 -2.85 -1.39 6.16
N PHE A 34 -1.76 -1.31 5.41
CA PHE A 34 -1.47 -0.21 4.50
C PHE A 34 -1.21 -0.75 3.10
N PHE A 35 -1.84 -0.13 2.13
CA PHE A 35 -1.57 -0.40 0.72
C PHE A 35 -0.82 0.81 0.15
N ILE A 36 0.38 0.58 -0.38
CA ILE A 36 1.23 1.66 -0.87
C ILE A 36 1.12 1.74 -2.39
N LEU A 37 0.70 2.89 -2.89
CA LEU A 37 0.48 3.13 -4.31
C LEU A 37 1.53 4.07 -4.88
N PRO A 38 1.88 3.90 -6.18
CA PRO A 38 2.72 4.87 -6.88
C PRO A 38 1.93 6.15 -7.19
N PRO A 39 2.62 7.28 -7.45
CA PRO A 39 1.95 8.51 -7.88
C PRO A 39 1.30 8.39 -9.25
N SER A 40 1.88 7.59 -10.16
CA SER A 40 1.36 7.36 -11.50
C SER A 40 1.84 6.02 -12.04
N LYS A 41 1.18 5.55 -13.10
CA LYS A 41 1.63 4.33 -13.80
C LYS A 41 3.01 4.52 -14.43
N GLU A 42 3.26 5.70 -14.98
CA GLU A 42 4.53 6.01 -15.62
C GLU A 42 5.68 5.95 -14.61
N ILE A 43 5.48 6.49 -13.43
CA ILE A 43 6.48 6.43 -12.36
C ILE A 43 6.67 4.99 -11.87
N LEU A 44 5.58 4.23 -11.75
CA LEU A 44 5.69 2.82 -11.40
C LEU A 44 6.52 2.06 -12.43
N TYR A 45 6.24 2.26 -13.70
CA TYR A 45 6.98 1.62 -14.79
C TYR A 45 8.47 1.97 -14.73
N GLU A 46 8.78 3.25 -14.51
CA GLU A 46 10.15 3.74 -14.38
C GLU A 46 10.87 3.08 -13.19
N ARG A 47 10.21 3.04 -12.03
CA ARG A 47 10.78 2.41 -10.81
C ARG A 47 11.03 0.93 -11.02
N LEU A 48 10.09 0.22 -11.65
CA LEU A 48 10.25 -1.21 -11.94
C LEU A 48 11.35 -1.45 -12.96
N SER A 49 11.45 -0.61 -13.99
CA SER A 49 12.49 -0.71 -15.01
C SER A 49 13.88 -0.55 -14.41
N ASN A 50 14.04 0.40 -13.49
CA ASN A 50 15.30 0.62 -12.79
C ASN A 50 15.65 -0.55 -11.88
N ARG A 51 14.66 -1.10 -11.17
CA ARG A 51 14.85 -2.22 -10.25
C ARG A 51 15.21 -3.51 -10.96
N ASP A 52 14.54 -3.82 -12.08
CA ASP A 52 14.67 -5.08 -12.79
C ASP A 52 15.66 -4.99 -13.95
N MET A 53 16.57 -4.02 -13.92
CA MET A 53 17.64 -3.84 -14.90
C MET A 53 17.14 -3.75 -16.35
N LYS A 54 15.93 -3.17 -16.51
CA LYS A 54 15.27 -2.96 -17.81
C LYS A 54 14.89 -4.26 -18.52
N ASP A 55 14.68 -5.35 -17.78
CA ASP A 55 14.08 -6.55 -18.36
C ASP A 55 12.59 -6.30 -18.61
N LYS A 56 12.25 -6.09 -19.87
CA LYS A 56 10.90 -5.69 -20.26
C LYS A 56 9.84 -6.72 -19.91
N LEU A 57 10.17 -8.01 -20.00
CA LEU A 57 9.19 -9.06 -19.69
C LEU A 57 8.84 -9.06 -18.20
N ILE A 58 9.84 -8.91 -17.35
CA ILE A 58 9.63 -8.84 -15.90
C ILE A 58 8.83 -7.59 -15.54
N VAL A 59 9.20 -6.44 -16.12
CA VAL A 59 8.50 -5.18 -15.86
C VAL A 59 7.02 -5.27 -16.28
N GLU A 60 6.75 -5.82 -17.45
CA GLU A 60 5.38 -5.99 -17.95
C GLU A 60 4.55 -6.91 -17.05
N GLU A 61 5.15 -8.01 -16.57
CA GLU A 61 4.46 -8.91 -15.63
C GLU A 61 4.15 -8.21 -14.31
N ARG A 62 5.07 -7.42 -13.79
CA ARG A 62 4.85 -6.66 -12.56
C ARG A 62 3.78 -5.58 -12.74
N MET A 63 3.72 -4.95 -13.91
CA MET A 63 2.65 -3.99 -14.21
C MET A 63 1.28 -4.67 -14.24
N LYS A 64 1.19 -5.85 -14.83
CA LYS A 64 -0.05 -6.64 -14.84
C LYS A 64 -0.44 -7.07 -13.43
N GLN A 65 0.54 -7.47 -12.62
CA GLN A 65 0.29 -7.84 -11.23
C GLN A 65 -0.24 -6.63 -10.44
N PHE A 66 0.32 -5.45 -10.67
CA PHE A 66 -0.17 -4.22 -10.06
C PHE A 66 -1.63 -3.96 -10.43
N GLU A 67 -2.00 -4.13 -11.69
CA GLU A 67 -3.38 -3.92 -12.15
C GLU A 67 -4.37 -4.85 -11.45
N ARG A 68 -3.95 -6.07 -11.13
CA ARG A 68 -4.76 -7.00 -10.36
C ARG A 68 -4.80 -6.63 -8.88
N ASP A 69 -3.65 -6.34 -8.31
CA ASP A 69 -3.53 -6.08 -6.87
C ASP A 69 -4.23 -4.78 -6.45
N VAL A 70 -4.20 -3.76 -7.29
CA VAL A 70 -4.78 -2.47 -6.94
C VAL A 70 -6.29 -2.55 -6.70
N LEU A 71 -6.97 -3.52 -7.29
CA LEU A 71 -8.41 -3.72 -7.08
C LEU A 71 -8.74 -4.12 -5.64
N HIS A 72 -7.75 -4.57 -4.88
CA HIS A 72 -7.93 -4.95 -3.46
C HIS A 72 -7.67 -3.79 -2.49
N TRP A 73 -7.47 -2.57 -2.98
CA TRP A 73 -7.15 -1.41 -2.14
C TRP A 73 -8.17 -1.18 -1.02
N ILE A 74 -9.45 -1.44 -1.30
CA ILE A 74 -10.54 -1.21 -0.36
C ILE A 74 -10.48 -2.16 0.84
N ASN A 75 -9.76 -3.26 0.74
CA ASN A 75 -9.62 -4.25 1.81
C ASN A 75 -8.58 -3.85 2.85
N TYR A 76 -7.81 -2.79 2.60
CA TYR A 76 -6.80 -2.28 3.52
C TYR A 76 -7.39 -1.16 4.39
N ASN A 77 -6.83 -0.99 5.58
CA ASN A 77 -7.25 0.10 6.46
C ASN A 77 -6.91 1.46 5.87
N TYR A 78 -5.74 1.57 5.26
CA TYR A 78 -5.26 2.81 4.67
C TYR A 78 -4.54 2.55 3.35
N VAL A 79 -4.62 3.54 2.47
CA VAL A 79 -3.85 3.59 1.24
C VAL A 79 -2.96 4.83 1.29
N VAL A 80 -1.67 4.66 1.03
CA VAL A 80 -0.71 5.76 1.07
C VAL A 80 -0.01 5.85 -0.28
N ILE A 81 0.09 7.09 -0.80
CA ILE A 81 0.74 7.33 -2.08
C ILE A 81 2.22 7.60 -1.82
N ASN A 82 3.10 6.84 -2.49
CA ASN A 82 4.54 6.97 -2.34
C ASN A 82 5.11 7.90 -3.40
N ASP A 83 4.98 9.21 -3.18
CA ASP A 83 5.68 10.22 -3.98
C ASP A 83 7.18 10.18 -3.71
N ASP A 84 7.54 10.23 -2.44
CA ASP A 84 8.90 10.02 -1.98
C ASP A 84 8.88 9.19 -0.69
N LEU A 85 9.99 8.53 -0.42
CA LEU A 85 10.07 7.58 0.69
C LEU A 85 9.84 8.24 2.04
N ASP A 86 10.41 9.43 2.26
CA ASP A 86 10.31 10.12 3.56
C ASP A 86 8.88 10.57 3.84
N SER A 87 8.22 11.17 2.86
CA SER A 87 6.81 11.60 3.00
C SER A 87 5.89 10.41 3.22
N CYS A 88 6.11 9.33 2.50
CA CYS A 88 5.35 8.10 2.65
C CYS A 88 5.51 7.52 4.05
N TYR A 89 6.74 7.42 4.54
CA TYR A 89 7.05 6.93 5.88
C TYR A 89 6.38 7.80 6.95
N ASN A 90 6.48 9.11 6.84
CA ASN A 90 5.87 10.03 7.80
C ASN A 90 4.35 9.89 7.83
N LYS A 91 3.71 9.72 6.67
CA LYS A 91 2.27 9.52 6.59
C LYS A 91 1.85 8.24 7.30
N ILE A 92 2.58 7.16 7.07
CA ILE A 92 2.33 5.86 7.73
C ILE A 92 2.48 6.01 9.25
N GLN A 93 3.54 6.65 9.72
CA GLN A 93 3.77 6.88 11.15
C GLN A 93 2.63 7.69 11.78
N ASN A 94 2.18 8.75 11.10
CA ASN A 94 1.10 9.58 11.61
C ASN A 94 -0.22 8.79 11.71
N LEU A 95 -0.51 7.96 10.73
CA LEU A 95 -1.71 7.12 10.75
C LEU A 95 -1.64 6.06 11.85
N ILE A 96 -0.48 5.45 12.07
CA ILE A 96 -0.28 4.49 13.15
C ILE A 96 -0.49 5.18 14.51
N ASN A 97 0.11 6.35 14.70
CA ASN A 97 -0.04 7.08 15.96
C ASN A 97 -1.49 7.48 16.22
N ALA A 98 -2.22 7.91 15.19
CA ALA A 98 -3.63 8.24 15.30
C ALA A 98 -4.47 7.02 15.69
N GLU A 99 -4.18 5.85 15.15
CA GLU A 99 -4.87 4.61 15.49
C GLU A 99 -4.60 4.20 16.94
N ILE A 100 -3.35 4.30 17.38
CA ILE A 100 -2.97 3.91 18.76
C ILE A 100 -3.58 4.87 19.79
N ASN A 101 -3.60 6.17 19.50
CA ASN A 101 -3.99 7.21 20.44
C ASN A 101 -5.43 7.68 20.25
N ASN A 102 -6.20 7.05 19.36
CA ASN A 102 -7.57 7.47 19.00
C ASN A 102 -7.64 8.95 18.57
N GLY A 103 -6.58 9.43 17.92
CA GLY A 103 -6.50 10.81 17.44
C GLY A 103 -7.22 11.04 16.12
N SER A 104 -7.23 12.28 15.68
CA SER A 104 -7.76 12.65 14.37
C SER A 104 -6.88 12.08 13.27
N LYS A 105 -7.51 11.50 12.25
CA LYS A 105 -6.81 10.88 11.12
C LYS A 105 -6.79 11.84 9.95
N ASP A 106 -5.60 12.17 9.48
CA ASP A 106 -5.40 12.92 8.25
C ASP A 106 -5.48 11.94 7.06
N TYR A 107 -6.71 11.55 6.73
CA TYR A 107 -6.95 10.55 5.70
C TYR A 107 -8.22 10.88 4.93
N ASP A 108 -8.08 11.10 3.63
CA ASP A 108 -9.19 11.43 2.74
C ASP A 108 -9.46 10.25 1.79
N LEU A 109 -10.50 9.48 2.11
CA LEU A 109 -10.88 8.30 1.35
C LEU A 109 -11.28 8.65 -0.08
N GLU A 110 -11.93 9.78 -0.28
CA GLU A 110 -12.35 10.21 -1.63
C GLU A 110 -11.15 10.55 -2.51
N TYR A 111 -10.17 11.23 -1.95
CA TYR A 111 -8.91 11.50 -2.64
C TYR A 111 -8.23 10.20 -3.08
N ILE A 112 -8.20 9.21 -2.20
CA ILE A 112 -7.62 7.89 -2.51
C ILE A 112 -8.41 7.20 -3.60
N ARG A 113 -9.73 7.21 -3.52
CA ARG A 113 -10.60 6.60 -4.54
C ARG A 113 -10.34 7.22 -5.92
N ASN A 114 -10.26 8.53 -6.00
CA ASN A 114 -9.97 9.24 -7.24
C ASN A 114 -8.59 8.90 -7.78
N HIS A 115 -7.61 8.77 -6.89
CA HIS A 115 -6.25 8.38 -7.28
C HIS A 115 -6.22 6.95 -7.87
N VAL A 116 -6.93 6.02 -7.24
CA VAL A 116 -7.03 4.64 -7.74
C VAL A 116 -7.70 4.62 -9.12
N GLU A 117 -8.77 5.38 -9.30
CA GLU A 117 -9.43 5.49 -10.60
C GLU A 117 -8.48 6.02 -11.67
N HIS A 118 -7.67 7.02 -11.33
CA HIS A 118 -6.66 7.55 -12.23
C HIS A 118 -5.62 6.50 -12.60
N LEU A 119 -5.18 5.70 -11.64
CA LEU A 119 -4.20 4.63 -11.88
C LEU A 119 -4.75 3.47 -12.72
N THR A 120 -6.06 3.26 -12.69
CA THR A 120 -6.72 2.11 -13.36
C THR A 120 -7.40 2.48 -14.66
N SER A 121 -7.38 3.74 -15.04
CA SER A 121 -8.00 4.21 -16.29
C SER A 121 -7.11 3.97 -17.52
#